data_3b466f875a22de736f2176101c28daed
#
_entry.id   3b466f875a22de736f2176101c28daed
#
_cell.length_a   1.000
_cell.length_b   1.000
_cell.length_c   1.000
_cell.angle_alpha   90.00
_cell.angle_beta   90.00
_cell.angle_gamma   90.00
#
_symmetry.space_group_name_H-M   'P 1'
#
loop_
_entity.id
_entity.type
_entity.pdbx_description
1 polymer ?
#
loop_
_entity_poly.entity_id
_entity_poly.type
_entity_poly.pdbx_seq_one_letter_code
_entity_poly.pdbx_strand_id
1 'polypeptide(L)'
;MLFRSPDVHERLTLYKRLANCDSDDDLRAMQEELIDRYGELPPQTLALLETHRLRLSGRALGLAKLDAGPAAIQLQFVPNPPIDPAKIIRLIQSDRSFKLAGQDKLLWQKPTANLKERVAAVKELFNKLKP
;
A
#
# COMPACT_ATOMS: atom_id res chain seq x y z
N MET A 1 -15.38 -22.70 1.52
CA MET A 1 -14.01 -23.18 1.59
C MET A 1 -13.04 -22.01 1.57
N LEU A 2 -12.09 -21.99 2.48
CA LEU A 2 -11.09 -20.94 2.51
C LEU A 2 -10.13 -21.09 1.34
N PHE A 3 -9.56 -19.97 0.89
CA PHE A 3 -8.51 -19.96 -0.11
C PHE A 3 -7.31 -20.74 0.43
N ARG A 4 -7.16 -21.95 -0.03
CA ARG A 4 -6.02 -22.81 0.32
C ARG A 4 -5.46 -23.38 -0.95
N SER A 5 -4.16 -23.22 -1.11
CA SER A 5 -3.43 -23.95 -2.11
C SER A 5 -2.32 -24.71 -1.40
N PRO A 6 -2.40 -26.03 -1.31
CA PRO A 6 -1.30 -26.83 -0.80
C PRO A 6 -0.14 -26.86 -1.79
N ASP A 7 -0.38 -26.50 -3.03
CA ASP A 7 0.64 -26.46 -4.07
C ASP A 7 1.39 -25.14 -4.01
N VAL A 8 2.67 -25.20 -3.65
CA VAL A 8 3.55 -24.05 -3.60
C VAL A 8 3.68 -23.38 -4.97
N HIS A 9 3.71 -24.17 -6.03
CA HIS A 9 3.81 -23.65 -7.39
C HIS A 9 2.60 -22.81 -7.77
N GLU A 10 1.41 -23.23 -7.39
CA GLU A 10 0.18 -22.47 -7.65
C GLU A 10 0.20 -21.13 -6.90
N ARG A 11 0.63 -21.14 -5.63
CA ARG A 11 0.75 -19.90 -4.85
C ARG A 11 1.76 -18.94 -5.46
N LEU A 12 2.91 -19.45 -5.90
CA LEU A 12 3.92 -18.62 -6.56
C LEU A 12 3.39 -18.01 -7.85
N THR A 13 2.61 -18.77 -8.60
CA THR A 13 1.96 -18.27 -9.82
C THR A 13 1.01 -17.11 -9.51
N LEU A 14 0.22 -17.24 -8.44
CA LEU A 14 -0.69 -16.18 -8.02
C LEU A 14 0.06 -14.93 -7.58
N TYR A 15 1.16 -15.09 -6.83
CA TYR A 15 1.97 -13.95 -6.40
C TYR A 15 2.61 -13.24 -7.59
N LYS A 16 3.08 -13.98 -8.59
CA LYS A 16 3.62 -13.39 -9.82
C LYS A 16 2.55 -12.62 -10.59
N ARG A 17 1.35 -13.16 -10.69
CA ARG A 17 0.22 -12.49 -11.35
C ARG A 17 -0.13 -11.22 -10.61
N LEU A 18 -0.16 -11.26 -9.28
CA LEU A 18 -0.42 -10.09 -8.46
C LEU A 18 0.63 -9.01 -8.70
N ALA A 19 1.91 -9.38 -8.73
CA ALA A 19 3.01 -8.44 -8.95
C ALA A 19 2.96 -7.81 -10.34
N ASN A 20 2.36 -8.48 -11.32
CA ASN A 20 2.21 -7.98 -12.69
C ASN A 20 0.97 -7.11 -12.89
N CYS A 21 0.11 -6.98 -11.88
CA CYS A 21 -1.02 -6.07 -11.95
C CYS A 21 -0.51 -4.62 -11.84
N ASP A 22 -0.74 -3.83 -12.89
CA ASP A 22 -0.25 -2.45 -12.97
C ASP A 22 -1.34 -1.41 -12.74
N SER A 23 -2.59 -1.84 -12.64
CA SER A 23 -3.74 -0.95 -12.46
C SER A 23 -4.73 -1.52 -11.48
N ASP A 24 -5.61 -0.66 -10.97
CA ASP A 24 -6.71 -1.09 -10.10
C ASP A 24 -7.68 -2.02 -10.84
N ASP A 25 -7.87 -1.78 -12.13
CA ASP A 25 -8.72 -2.65 -12.97
C ASP A 25 -8.14 -4.07 -13.08
N ASP A 26 -6.82 -4.19 -13.22
CA ASP A 26 -6.14 -5.48 -13.24
C ASP A 26 -6.33 -6.21 -11.91
N LEU A 27 -6.22 -5.49 -10.80
CA LEU A 27 -6.43 -6.06 -9.47
C LEU A 27 -7.86 -6.53 -9.25
N ARG A 28 -8.84 -5.76 -9.72
CA ARG A 28 -10.24 -6.16 -9.63
C ARG A 28 -10.52 -7.42 -10.43
N ALA A 29 -10.01 -7.48 -11.66
CA ALA A 29 -10.16 -8.64 -12.51
C ALA A 29 -9.57 -9.89 -11.86
N MET A 30 -8.39 -9.74 -11.26
CA MET A 30 -7.74 -10.85 -10.55
C MET A 30 -8.54 -11.25 -9.31
N GLN A 31 -9.05 -10.30 -8.55
CA GLN A 31 -9.86 -10.58 -7.37
C GLN A 31 -11.14 -11.33 -7.73
N GLU A 32 -11.83 -10.91 -8.79
CA GLU A 32 -13.02 -11.58 -9.28
C GLU A 32 -12.73 -13.02 -9.71
N GLU A 33 -11.63 -13.22 -10.42
CA GLU A 33 -11.20 -14.56 -10.83
C GLU A 33 -10.92 -15.45 -9.63
N LEU A 34 -10.26 -14.93 -8.61
CA LEU A 34 -9.96 -15.70 -7.40
C LEU A 34 -11.23 -16.07 -6.64
N ILE A 35 -12.20 -15.15 -6.57
CA ILE A 35 -13.48 -15.44 -5.92
C ILE A 35 -14.25 -16.51 -6.70
N ASP A 36 -14.26 -16.44 -8.02
CA ASP A 36 -14.92 -17.44 -8.86
C ASP A 36 -14.31 -18.83 -8.71
N ARG A 37 -12.99 -18.92 -8.56
CA ARG A 37 -12.30 -20.21 -8.48
C ARG A 37 -12.29 -20.79 -7.09
N TYR A 38 -12.17 -19.96 -6.05
CA TYR A 38 -11.91 -20.42 -4.68
C TYR A 38 -12.99 -20.02 -3.68
N GLY A 39 -13.96 -19.21 -4.10
CA GLY A 39 -14.99 -18.69 -3.22
C GLY A 39 -14.50 -17.49 -2.41
N GLU A 40 -15.00 -17.35 -1.18
CA GLU A 40 -14.64 -16.23 -0.33
C GLU A 40 -13.14 -16.25 -0.02
N LEU A 41 -12.48 -15.10 -0.22
CA LEU A 41 -11.05 -14.98 0.01
C LEU A 41 -10.74 -14.82 1.50
N PRO A 42 -9.68 -15.47 2.01
CA PRO A 42 -9.28 -15.29 3.41
C PRO A 42 -8.75 -13.88 3.65
N PRO A 43 -8.78 -13.41 4.91
CA PRO A 43 -8.31 -12.05 5.24
C PRO A 43 -6.87 -11.76 4.80
N GLN A 44 -6.00 -12.75 4.86
CA GLN A 44 -4.60 -12.57 4.42
C GLN A 44 -4.50 -12.26 2.93
N THR A 45 -5.31 -12.91 2.11
CA THR A 45 -5.33 -12.67 0.67
C THR A 45 -5.91 -11.31 0.35
N LEU A 46 -7.00 -10.92 1.03
CA LEU A 46 -7.58 -9.59 0.88
C LEU A 46 -6.59 -8.50 1.28
N ALA A 47 -5.86 -8.70 2.37
CA ALA A 47 -4.85 -7.75 2.83
C ALA A 47 -3.72 -7.60 1.81
N LEU A 48 -3.31 -8.70 1.19
CA LEU A 48 -2.26 -8.68 0.15
C LEU A 48 -2.71 -7.89 -1.07
N LEU A 49 -3.94 -8.11 -1.53
CA LEU A 49 -4.52 -7.37 -2.65
C LEU A 49 -4.61 -5.87 -2.32
N GLU A 50 -5.05 -5.55 -1.12
CA GLU A 50 -5.18 -4.17 -0.67
C GLU A 50 -3.82 -3.48 -0.57
N THR A 51 -2.82 -4.17 -0.05
CA THR A 51 -1.44 -3.66 0.03
C THR A 51 -0.90 -3.33 -1.36
N HIS A 52 -1.13 -4.21 -2.34
CA HIS A 52 -0.68 -3.97 -3.70
C HIS A 52 -1.43 -2.80 -4.34
N ARG A 53 -2.73 -2.67 -4.08
CA ARG A 53 -3.53 -1.52 -4.53
C ARG A 53 -2.96 -0.22 -4.00
N LEU A 54 -2.55 -0.19 -2.73
CA LEU A 54 -1.92 0.97 -2.13
C LEU A 54 -0.59 1.31 -2.78
N ARG A 55 0.19 0.31 -3.17
CA ARG A 55 1.44 0.54 -3.91
C ARG A 55 1.18 1.21 -5.25
N LEU A 56 0.15 0.77 -5.97
CA LEU A 56 -0.23 1.40 -7.23
C LEU A 56 -0.70 2.84 -7.03
N SER A 57 -1.50 3.09 -6.00
CA SER A 57 -1.92 4.45 -5.63
C SER A 57 -0.72 5.31 -5.27
N GLY A 58 0.25 4.73 -4.55
CA GLY A 58 1.48 5.42 -4.19
C GLY A 58 2.30 5.82 -5.40
N ARG A 59 2.39 4.95 -6.42
CA ARG A 59 3.08 5.29 -7.67
C ARG A 59 2.45 6.52 -8.33
N ALA A 60 1.11 6.60 -8.33
CA ALA A 60 0.40 7.75 -8.87
C ALA A 60 0.69 9.04 -8.10
N LEU A 61 1.04 8.93 -6.81
CA LEU A 61 1.45 10.04 -5.97
C LEU A 61 2.94 10.35 -6.06
N GLY A 62 3.69 9.58 -6.84
CA GLY A 62 5.12 9.79 -7.00
C GLY A 62 5.97 9.10 -5.94
N LEU A 63 5.49 8.02 -5.36
CA LEU A 63 6.27 7.24 -4.40
C LEU A 63 7.17 6.25 -5.11
N ALA A 64 8.46 6.24 -4.75
CA ALA A 64 9.40 5.23 -5.18
C ALA A 64 9.40 4.03 -4.25
N LYS A 65 9.12 4.25 -2.96
CA LYS A 65 9.16 3.20 -1.95
C LYS A 65 8.21 3.51 -0.80
N LEU A 66 7.59 2.47 -0.26
CA LEU A 66 6.72 2.55 0.91
C LEU A 66 7.11 1.45 1.89
N ASP A 67 7.50 1.85 3.10
CA ASP A 67 7.79 0.93 4.18
C ASP A 67 6.82 1.20 5.34
N ALA A 68 5.92 0.26 5.61
CA ALA A 68 4.99 0.35 6.72
C ALA A 68 5.40 -0.64 7.81
N GLY A 69 5.86 -0.12 8.94
CA GLY A 69 6.26 -0.92 10.07
C GLY A 69 5.33 -0.75 11.27
N PRO A 70 5.57 -1.50 12.36
CA PRO A 70 4.71 -1.44 13.55
C PRO A 70 4.81 -0.12 14.31
N ALA A 71 5.90 0.62 14.16
CA ALA A 71 6.12 1.87 14.87
C ALA A 71 5.95 3.10 13.99
N ALA A 72 6.19 2.99 12.69
CA ALA A 72 6.20 4.13 11.78
C ALA A 72 5.97 3.69 10.33
N ILE A 73 5.56 4.65 9.52
CA ILE A 73 5.41 4.48 8.08
C ILE A 73 6.39 5.43 7.40
N GLN A 74 7.21 4.92 6.51
CA GLN A 74 8.18 5.71 5.76
C GLN A 74 7.86 5.69 4.29
N LEU A 75 7.82 6.88 3.68
CA LEU A 75 7.61 7.07 2.25
C LEU A 75 8.88 7.63 1.63
N GLN A 76 9.25 7.10 0.47
CA GLN A 76 10.31 7.67 -0.35
C GLN A 76 9.71 8.12 -1.67
N PHE A 77 9.93 9.38 -2.03
CA PHE A 77 9.39 9.97 -3.26
C PHE A 77 10.40 9.87 -4.40
N VAL A 78 9.87 9.81 -5.63
CA VAL A 78 10.71 9.97 -6.82
C VAL A 78 11.13 11.43 -6.94
N PRO A 79 12.19 11.75 -7.73
CA PRO A 79 12.47 13.16 -8.04
C PRO A 79 11.29 13.83 -8.72
N ASN A 80 10.95 15.04 -8.28
CA ASN A 80 9.83 15.82 -8.81
C ASN A 80 8.48 15.08 -8.74
N PRO A 81 8.04 14.66 -7.53
CA PRO A 81 6.76 13.97 -7.41
C PRO A 81 5.59 14.91 -7.74
N PRO A 82 4.44 14.37 -8.22
CA PRO A 82 3.27 15.19 -8.56
C PRO A 82 2.49 15.69 -7.34
N ILE A 83 3.12 15.79 -6.20
CA ILE A 83 2.54 16.30 -4.96
C ILE A 83 3.05 17.70 -4.71
N ASP A 84 2.15 18.59 -4.26
CA ASP A 84 2.52 19.93 -3.88
C ASP A 84 3.45 19.87 -2.64
N PRO A 85 4.70 20.35 -2.73
CA PRO A 85 5.59 20.37 -1.57
C PRO A 85 5.01 21.11 -0.38
N ALA A 86 4.17 22.10 -0.59
CA ALA A 86 3.53 22.84 0.50
C ALA A 86 2.64 21.94 1.36
N LYS A 87 2.00 20.93 0.78
CA LYS A 87 1.19 19.98 1.56
C LYS A 87 2.03 19.19 2.52
N ILE A 88 3.19 18.72 2.09
CA ILE A 88 4.12 17.96 2.93
C ILE A 88 4.59 18.85 4.08
N ILE A 89 4.95 20.08 3.79
CA ILE A 89 5.40 21.04 4.80
C ILE A 89 4.28 21.31 5.81
N ARG A 90 3.04 21.48 5.37
CA ARG A 90 1.89 21.66 6.25
C ARG A 90 1.67 20.49 7.17
N LEU A 91 1.81 19.26 6.67
CA LEU A 91 1.67 18.07 7.47
C LEU A 91 2.72 18.04 8.59
N ILE A 92 3.97 18.37 8.27
CA ILE A 92 5.06 18.38 9.24
C ILE A 92 4.83 19.45 10.29
N GLN A 93 4.32 20.62 9.90
CA GLN A 93 4.07 21.72 10.82
C GLN A 93 2.82 21.50 11.68
N SER A 94 1.80 20.85 11.14
CA SER A 94 0.53 20.65 11.85
C SER A 94 0.51 19.40 12.72
N ASP A 95 1.36 18.42 12.44
CA ASP A 95 1.39 17.14 13.16
C ASP A 95 2.84 16.75 13.45
N ARG A 96 3.18 16.68 14.74
CA ARG A 96 4.52 16.32 15.19
C ARG A 96 4.92 14.89 14.86
N SER A 97 3.95 14.05 14.54
CA SER A 97 4.22 12.66 14.12
C SER A 97 4.90 12.58 12.77
N PHE A 98 4.83 13.63 11.96
CA PHE A 98 5.48 13.68 10.65
C PHE A 98 6.85 14.31 10.75
N LYS A 99 7.83 13.68 10.13
CA LYS A 99 9.21 14.18 10.07
C LYS A 99 9.80 13.91 8.70
N LEU A 100 10.69 14.78 8.25
CA LEU A 100 11.50 14.51 7.08
C LEU A 100 12.70 13.66 7.48
N ALA A 101 12.85 12.49 6.85
CA ALA A 101 13.96 11.58 7.09
C ALA A 101 15.08 11.76 6.07
N GLY A 102 14.95 12.75 5.16
CA GLY A 102 15.88 13.08 4.09
C GLY A 102 15.17 14.02 3.13
N GLN A 103 15.83 14.34 2.00
CA GLN A 103 15.26 15.27 1.01
C GLN A 103 14.00 14.72 0.35
N ASP A 104 13.95 13.39 0.20
CA ASP A 104 12.89 12.70 -0.52
C ASP A 104 12.14 11.68 0.34
N LYS A 105 12.33 11.70 1.66
CA LYS A 105 11.72 10.73 2.58
C LYS A 105 10.86 11.41 3.62
N LEU A 106 9.64 10.89 3.79
CA LEU A 106 8.71 11.34 4.81
C LEU A 106 8.48 10.21 5.80
N LEU A 107 8.67 10.48 7.08
CA LEU A 107 8.43 9.53 8.16
C LEU A 107 7.21 9.95 8.95
N TRP A 108 6.26 9.03 9.11
CA TRP A 108 5.09 9.22 9.96
C TRP A 108 5.15 8.25 11.11
N GLN A 109 5.36 8.78 12.31
CA GLN A 109 5.43 7.99 13.54
C GLN A 109 4.01 7.64 13.97
N LYS A 110 3.50 6.52 13.49
CA LYS A 110 2.18 6.02 13.86
C LYS A 110 2.28 4.54 14.19
N PRO A 111 2.02 4.15 15.45
CA PRO A 111 2.03 2.74 15.82
C PRO A 111 0.85 2.01 15.19
N THR A 112 1.12 0.81 14.68
CA THR A 112 0.10 -0.07 14.11
C THR A 112 0.31 -1.47 14.65
N ALA A 113 -0.73 -2.08 15.19
CA ALA A 113 -0.63 -3.37 15.86
C ALA A 113 -0.62 -4.54 14.87
N ASN A 114 -1.27 -4.37 13.71
CA ASN A 114 -1.43 -5.45 12.74
C ASN A 114 -1.50 -4.89 11.31
N LEU A 115 -1.56 -5.80 10.34
CA LEU A 115 -1.59 -5.42 8.93
C LEU A 115 -2.83 -4.60 8.58
N LYS A 116 -3.98 -4.90 9.16
CA LYS A 116 -5.22 -4.17 8.91
C LYS A 116 -5.09 -2.70 9.32
N GLU A 117 -4.49 -2.45 10.48
CA GLU A 117 -4.24 -1.08 10.95
C GLU A 117 -3.23 -0.36 10.06
N ARG A 118 -2.19 -1.06 9.58
CA ARG A 118 -1.20 -0.49 8.67
C ARG A 118 -1.83 -0.07 7.36
N VAL A 119 -2.68 -0.91 6.79
CA VAL A 119 -3.39 -0.60 5.55
C VAL A 119 -4.28 0.63 5.74
N ALA A 120 -5.02 0.69 6.82
CA ALA A 120 -5.87 1.84 7.12
C ALA A 120 -5.06 3.13 7.31
N ALA A 121 -3.91 3.04 7.99
CA ALA A 121 -3.02 4.18 8.20
C ALA A 121 -2.43 4.69 6.89
N VAL A 122 -2.00 3.79 6.01
CA VAL A 122 -1.46 4.16 4.70
C VAL A 122 -2.52 4.83 3.84
N LYS A 123 -3.75 4.33 3.85
CA LYS A 123 -4.87 4.96 3.14
C LYS A 123 -5.13 6.38 3.64
N GLU A 124 -5.14 6.57 4.95
CA GLU A 124 -5.30 7.88 5.56
C GLU A 124 -4.21 8.84 5.12
N LEU A 125 -2.95 8.37 5.13
CA LEU A 125 -1.81 9.17 4.72
C LEU A 125 -1.92 9.57 3.25
N PHE A 126 -2.29 8.64 2.38
CA PHE A 126 -2.46 8.92 0.96
C PHE A 126 -3.56 9.95 0.71
N ASN A 127 -4.66 9.89 1.46
CA ASN A 127 -5.72 10.89 1.36
C ASN A 127 -5.24 12.29 1.75
N LYS A 128 -4.34 12.37 2.74
CA LYS A 128 -3.74 13.65 3.13
C LYS A 128 -2.79 14.20 2.08
N LEU A 129 -2.16 13.32 1.30
CA LEU A 129 -1.20 13.71 0.26
C LEU A 129 -1.84 13.99 -1.09
N LYS A 130 -3.08 13.58 -1.32
CA LYS A 130 -3.77 13.85 -2.58
C LYS A 130 -3.93 15.34 -2.81
N PRO A 131 -3.76 15.77 -4.08
CA PRO A 131 -3.95 17.18 -4.43
C PRO A 131 -5.39 17.65 -4.26
#